data_8996a54a9af083cc4c1b0994d15f4b9c
#
_entry.id   8996a54a9af083cc4c1b0994d15f4b9c
#
_cell.length_a   1.000
_cell.length_b   1.000
_cell.length_c   1.000
_cell.angle_alpha   90.00
_cell.angle_beta   90.00
_cell.angle_gamma   90.00
#
_symmetry.space_group_name_H-M   'P 1'
#
loop_
_entity.id
_entity.type
_entity.pdbx_description
1 polymer ?
#
loop_
_entity_poly.entity_id
_entity_poly.type
_entity_poly.pdbx_seq_one_letter_code
_entity_poly.pdbx_strand_id
1 'polypeptide(L)'
;MLCDDMGLGKTFQALAFCLWLREQMQAGHIPTKPLLLIAPVGLLRNWEAEIDVHLMTPGLGNLVRAYGEHLKYLKRGKHSDGTAGLDTARLGSADVVLANYEAVSDYQLSFGAIPFAAVVLDEAQKIKSPKARMTHAVKALNAEFVLAMTGTPVENRLADLW
;
A
#
# COMPACT_ATOMS: atom_id res chain seq x y z
N MET A 1 0.51 1.89 -14.60
CA MET A 1 -0.19 3.07 -14.06
C MET A 1 -1.62 3.05 -14.56
N LEU A 2 -2.58 3.26 -13.66
CA LEU A 2 -4.01 3.28 -13.99
C LEU A 2 -4.48 4.73 -13.91
N CYS A 3 -4.72 5.36 -15.05
CA CYS A 3 -5.10 6.76 -15.18
C CYS A 3 -6.48 6.83 -15.87
N ASP A 4 -7.53 6.68 -15.08
CA ASP A 4 -8.91 6.85 -15.53
C ASP A 4 -9.56 7.98 -14.75
N ASP A 5 -10.63 8.56 -15.30
CA ASP A 5 -11.42 9.58 -14.61
C ASP A 5 -11.99 9.05 -13.28
N MET A 6 -12.32 9.95 -12.37
CA MET A 6 -12.96 9.59 -11.12
C MET A 6 -14.26 8.83 -11.37
N GLY A 7 -14.49 7.74 -10.63
CA GLY A 7 -15.72 6.95 -10.74
C GLY A 7 -15.68 5.79 -11.75
N LEU A 8 -14.61 5.59 -12.53
CA LEU A 8 -14.48 4.49 -13.50
C LEU A 8 -13.99 3.16 -12.92
N GLY A 9 -14.19 2.93 -11.61
CA GLY A 9 -13.94 1.62 -11.01
C GLY A 9 -12.46 1.28 -10.78
N LYS A 10 -11.56 2.28 -10.66
CA LYS A 10 -10.12 2.03 -10.41
C LYS A 10 -9.87 1.18 -9.17
N THR A 11 -10.60 1.45 -8.09
CA THR A 11 -10.52 0.66 -6.85
C THR A 11 -10.88 -0.79 -7.12
N PHE A 12 -11.97 -1.04 -7.84
CA PHE A 12 -12.41 -2.39 -8.20
C PHE A 12 -11.36 -3.13 -9.07
N GLN A 13 -10.77 -2.45 -10.05
CA GLN A 13 -9.72 -3.03 -10.89
C GLN A 13 -8.47 -3.38 -10.06
N ALA A 14 -8.08 -2.51 -9.12
CA ALA A 14 -6.98 -2.77 -8.22
C ALA A 14 -7.27 -3.93 -7.25
N LEU A 15 -8.51 -4.03 -6.74
CA LEU A 15 -8.94 -5.16 -5.91
C LEU A 15 -8.91 -6.47 -6.69
N ALA A 16 -9.39 -6.48 -7.94
CA ALA A 16 -9.33 -7.65 -8.81
C ALA A 16 -7.88 -8.10 -9.06
N PHE A 17 -6.96 -7.14 -9.28
CA PHE A 17 -5.53 -7.42 -9.41
C PHE A 17 -4.94 -8.01 -8.12
N CYS A 18 -5.26 -7.42 -6.96
CA CYS A 18 -4.80 -7.92 -5.66
C CYS A 18 -5.32 -9.35 -5.39
N LEU A 19 -6.59 -9.61 -5.72
CA LEU A 19 -7.19 -10.93 -5.57
C LEU A 19 -6.50 -11.96 -6.47
N TRP A 20 -6.27 -11.61 -7.73
CA TRP A 20 -5.54 -12.48 -8.65
C TRP A 20 -4.13 -12.81 -8.14
N LEU A 21 -3.38 -11.82 -7.61
CA LEU A 21 -2.07 -12.08 -7.00
C LEU A 21 -2.18 -13.04 -5.81
N ARG A 22 -3.19 -12.89 -4.97
CA ARG A 22 -3.44 -13.79 -3.83
C ARG A 22 -3.72 -15.23 -4.30
N GLU A 23 -4.51 -15.39 -5.34
CA GLU A 23 -4.78 -16.71 -5.96
C GLU A 23 -3.50 -17.34 -6.51
N GLN A 24 -2.62 -16.57 -7.17
CA GLN A 24 -1.33 -17.07 -7.66
C GLN A 24 -0.40 -17.52 -6.51
N MET A 25 -0.40 -16.77 -5.39
CA MET A 25 0.34 -17.15 -4.19
C MET A 25 -0.21 -18.44 -3.57
N GLN A 26 -1.53 -18.56 -3.44
CA GLN A 26 -2.19 -19.75 -2.90
C GLN A 26 -1.99 -20.99 -3.78
N ALA A 27 -1.93 -20.81 -5.09
CA ALA A 27 -1.61 -21.87 -6.04
C ALA A 27 -0.11 -22.25 -6.06
N GLY A 28 0.75 -21.50 -5.32
CA GLY A 28 2.19 -21.75 -5.30
C GLY A 28 2.95 -21.29 -6.55
N HIS A 29 2.32 -20.51 -7.42
CA HIS A 29 2.94 -20.01 -8.65
C HIS A 29 3.93 -18.87 -8.38
N ILE A 30 3.69 -18.10 -7.32
CA ILE A 30 4.57 -17.02 -6.87
C ILE A 30 4.76 -17.09 -5.34
N PRO A 31 5.87 -16.55 -4.79
CA PRO A 31 6.11 -16.51 -3.35
C PRO A 31 5.02 -15.77 -2.60
N THR A 32 4.60 -16.30 -1.45
CA THR A 32 3.66 -15.63 -0.57
C THR A 32 4.32 -14.44 0.11
N LYS A 33 3.85 -13.23 -0.20
CA LYS A 33 4.29 -11.95 0.36
C LYS A 33 3.09 -11.05 0.59
N PRO A 34 3.14 -10.11 1.56
CA PRO A 34 2.06 -9.17 1.77
C PRO A 34 1.87 -8.22 0.58
N LEU A 35 0.64 -7.74 0.42
CA LEU A 35 0.30 -6.61 -0.44
C LEU A 35 0.25 -5.34 0.41
N LEU A 36 0.66 -4.19 -0.14
CA LEU A 36 0.56 -2.89 0.52
C LEU A 36 -0.34 -1.96 -0.29
N LEU A 37 -1.43 -1.50 0.33
CA LEU A 37 -2.33 -0.49 -0.23
C LEU A 37 -2.07 0.83 0.48
N ILE A 38 -1.64 1.85 -0.27
CA ILE A 38 -1.37 3.18 0.25
C ILE A 38 -2.37 4.15 -0.36
N ALA A 39 -3.14 4.81 0.51
CA ALA A 39 -4.13 5.79 0.10
C ALA A 39 -4.13 7.01 1.05
N PRO A 40 -4.69 8.15 0.63
CA PRO A 40 -5.04 9.23 1.55
C PRO A 40 -5.91 8.72 2.70
N VAL A 41 -5.64 9.21 3.93
CA VAL A 41 -6.36 8.72 5.13
C VAL A 41 -7.88 8.77 4.99
N GLY A 42 -8.42 9.78 4.29
CA GLY A 42 -9.86 9.91 4.04
C GLY A 42 -10.44 8.84 3.12
N LEU A 43 -9.61 8.16 2.31
CA LEU A 43 -10.07 7.12 1.39
C LEU A 43 -9.91 5.69 1.94
N LEU A 44 -9.16 5.49 3.02
CA LEU A 44 -8.88 4.15 3.55
C LEU A 44 -10.15 3.42 4.01
N ARG A 45 -11.11 4.14 4.59
CA ARG A 45 -12.41 3.55 4.95
C ARG A 45 -13.22 3.13 3.73
N ASN A 46 -13.11 3.88 2.63
CA ASN A 46 -13.76 3.50 1.38
C ASN A 46 -13.11 2.22 0.82
N TRP A 47 -11.79 2.09 0.90
CA TRP A 47 -11.09 0.86 0.54
C TRP A 47 -11.56 -0.35 1.35
N GLU A 48 -11.73 -0.19 2.67
CA GLU A 48 -12.29 -1.26 3.51
C GLU A 48 -13.71 -1.64 3.10
N ALA A 49 -14.57 -0.64 2.87
CA ALA A 49 -15.94 -0.88 2.43
C ALA A 49 -16.00 -1.59 1.05
N GLU A 50 -15.15 -1.20 0.10
CA GLU A 50 -15.07 -1.85 -1.21
C GLU A 50 -14.56 -3.30 -1.09
N ILE A 51 -13.60 -3.57 -0.20
CA ILE A 51 -13.14 -4.92 0.10
C ILE A 51 -14.30 -5.76 0.64
N ASP A 52 -15.04 -5.25 1.62
CA ASP A 52 -16.15 -5.96 2.26
C ASP A 52 -17.33 -6.21 1.30
N VAL A 53 -17.60 -5.27 0.40
CA VAL A 53 -18.72 -5.36 -0.57
C VAL A 53 -18.42 -6.28 -1.74
N HIS A 54 -17.19 -6.19 -2.28
CA HIS A 54 -16.85 -6.86 -3.54
C HIS A 54 -16.15 -8.19 -3.38
N LEU A 55 -15.57 -8.48 -2.22
CA LEU A 55 -14.81 -9.70 -2.02
C LEU A 55 -15.51 -10.63 -1.02
N MET A 56 -15.91 -11.79 -1.52
CA MET A 56 -16.42 -12.86 -0.67
C MET A 56 -15.27 -13.47 0.15
N THR A 57 -15.60 -14.00 1.32
CA THR A 57 -14.63 -14.72 2.17
C THR A 57 -14.01 -15.90 1.41
N PRO A 58 -12.69 -16.11 1.44
CA PRO A 58 -11.68 -15.44 2.28
C PRO A 58 -11.15 -14.09 1.75
N GLY A 59 -11.59 -13.63 0.59
CA GLY A 59 -11.23 -12.34 -0.01
C GLY A 59 -9.71 -12.15 -0.11
N LEU A 60 -9.23 -11.00 0.35
CA LEU A 60 -7.79 -10.71 0.39
C LEU A 60 -7.07 -11.34 1.61
N GLY A 61 -7.80 -12.03 2.51
CA GLY A 61 -7.21 -12.68 3.69
C GLY A 61 -7.05 -11.75 4.89
N ASN A 62 -5.96 -11.93 5.67
CA ASN A 62 -5.69 -11.16 6.88
C ASN A 62 -5.27 -9.72 6.57
N LEU A 63 -6.12 -8.76 6.90
CA LEU A 63 -5.91 -7.33 6.67
C LEU A 63 -5.37 -6.66 7.94
N VAL A 64 -4.21 -6.00 7.83
CA VAL A 64 -3.60 -5.20 8.90
C VAL A 64 -3.72 -3.71 8.56
N ARG A 65 -4.31 -2.96 9.49
CA ARG A 65 -4.48 -1.51 9.38
C ARG A 65 -3.28 -0.79 9.98
N ALA A 66 -2.48 -0.13 9.16
CA ALA A 66 -1.31 0.66 9.55
C ALA A 66 -1.58 2.16 9.38
N TYR A 67 -2.69 2.65 9.90
CA TYR A 67 -3.08 4.06 9.87
C TYR A 67 -3.94 4.45 11.08
N GLY A 68 -4.08 5.75 11.33
CA GLY A 68 -4.91 6.30 12.40
C GLY A 68 -4.61 5.70 13.77
N GLU A 69 -5.64 5.40 14.53
CA GLU A 69 -5.51 4.80 15.87
C GLU A 69 -4.93 3.38 15.86
N HIS A 70 -5.07 2.65 14.77
CA HIS A 70 -4.57 1.29 14.64
C HIS A 70 -3.04 1.23 14.74
N LEU A 71 -2.34 2.30 14.36
CA LEU A 71 -0.88 2.39 14.50
C LEU A 71 -0.39 2.17 15.93
N LYS A 72 -1.16 2.57 16.94
CA LYS A 72 -0.75 2.37 18.35
C LYS A 72 -0.53 0.90 18.70
N TYR A 73 -1.27 -0.01 18.07
CA TYR A 73 -1.15 -1.46 18.29
C TYR A 73 -0.03 -2.11 17.48
N LEU A 74 0.55 -1.37 16.54
CA LEU A 74 1.68 -1.80 15.71
C LEU A 74 3.00 -1.21 16.19
N LYS A 75 2.98 -0.18 17.05
CA LYS A 75 4.21 0.45 17.54
C LYS A 75 5.05 -0.55 18.32
N ARG A 76 6.32 -0.62 17.99
CA ARG A 76 7.37 -1.34 18.69
C ARG A 76 8.50 -0.34 18.97
N GLY A 77 9.32 -0.56 19.90
CA GLY A 77 10.44 0.30 20.29
C GLY A 77 10.98 1.29 19.23
N LYS A 78 12.26 1.57 19.30
CA LYS A 78 12.94 2.41 18.32
C LYS A 78 13.95 1.57 17.55
N HIS A 79 14.21 1.93 16.28
CA HIS A 79 15.35 1.43 15.53
C HIS A 79 16.67 1.91 16.13
N SER A 80 17.79 1.35 15.68
CA SER A 80 19.14 1.70 16.15
C SER A 80 19.50 3.17 15.93
N ASP A 81 18.88 3.82 14.96
CA ASP A 81 19.02 5.26 14.65
C ASP A 81 18.09 6.16 15.49
N GLY A 82 17.33 5.58 16.43
CA GLY A 82 16.39 6.30 17.30
C GLY A 82 15.02 6.58 16.66
N THR A 83 14.76 6.21 15.41
CA THR A 83 13.46 6.37 14.76
C THR A 83 12.43 5.40 15.31
N ALA A 84 11.16 5.81 15.31
CA ALA A 84 10.06 4.97 15.76
C ALA A 84 9.90 3.74 14.87
N GLY A 85 9.71 2.55 15.46
CA GLY A 85 9.51 1.30 14.77
C GLY A 85 8.08 0.78 14.85
N LEU A 86 7.70 -0.03 13.85
CA LEU A 86 6.50 -0.84 13.84
C LEU A 86 6.85 -2.33 13.96
N ASP A 87 5.86 -3.13 14.30
CA ASP A 87 5.94 -4.59 14.33
C ASP A 87 6.04 -5.15 12.91
N THR A 88 7.26 -5.26 12.40
CA THR A 88 7.55 -5.76 11.05
C THR A 88 7.15 -7.22 10.88
N ALA A 89 7.18 -8.02 11.95
CA ALA A 89 6.74 -9.42 11.90
C ALA A 89 5.23 -9.49 11.64
N ARG A 90 4.43 -8.68 12.35
CA ARG A 90 2.99 -8.60 12.16
C ARG A 90 2.62 -8.03 10.78
N LEU A 91 3.33 -6.99 10.32
CA LEU A 91 3.12 -6.44 8.97
C LEU A 91 3.51 -7.44 7.88
N GLY A 92 4.64 -8.15 8.05
CA GLY A 92 5.13 -9.13 7.10
C GLY A 92 4.32 -10.42 7.03
N SER A 93 3.58 -10.77 8.11
CA SER A 93 2.67 -11.93 8.15
C SER A 93 1.24 -11.60 7.70
N ALA A 94 0.94 -10.34 7.40
CA ALA A 94 -0.34 -9.95 6.84
C ALA A 94 -0.47 -10.44 5.39
N ASP A 95 -1.69 -10.61 4.93
CA ASP A 95 -1.98 -10.79 3.52
C ASP A 95 -2.06 -9.44 2.82
N VAL A 96 -2.67 -8.46 3.48
CA VAL A 96 -2.79 -7.08 3.02
C VAL A 96 -2.52 -6.10 4.16
N VAL A 97 -1.72 -5.08 3.88
CA VAL A 97 -1.51 -3.94 4.77
C VAL A 97 -2.15 -2.71 4.15
N LEU A 98 -3.06 -2.05 4.88
CA LEU A 98 -3.59 -0.74 4.53
C LEU A 98 -2.82 0.34 5.28
N ALA A 99 -2.27 1.32 4.58
CA ALA A 99 -1.52 2.42 5.17
C ALA A 99 -1.87 3.76 4.50
N ASN A 100 -1.66 4.86 5.22
CA ASN A 100 -1.63 6.18 4.61
C ASN A 100 -0.20 6.61 4.30
N TYR A 101 -0.05 7.58 3.42
CA TYR A 101 1.26 8.08 2.98
C TYR A 101 2.12 8.61 4.14
N GLU A 102 1.49 9.26 5.10
CA GLU A 102 2.15 9.80 6.29
C GLU A 102 2.75 8.68 7.15
N ALA A 103 1.98 7.60 7.39
CA ALA A 103 2.48 6.45 8.14
C ALA A 103 3.68 5.77 7.45
N VAL A 104 3.61 5.61 6.12
CA VAL A 104 4.74 5.07 5.35
C VAL A 104 5.97 5.97 5.46
N SER A 105 5.79 7.29 5.41
CA SER A 105 6.87 8.25 5.57
C SER A 105 7.46 8.28 6.99
N ASP A 106 6.62 8.19 8.02
CA ASP A 106 7.06 8.26 9.41
C ASP A 106 7.75 6.96 9.87
N TYR A 107 7.36 5.83 9.31
CA TYR A 107 7.88 4.51 9.65
C TYR A 107 8.59 3.84 8.46
N GLN A 108 9.28 4.64 7.64
CA GLN A 108 9.89 4.18 6.38
C GLN A 108 10.82 2.98 6.55
N LEU A 109 11.60 2.90 7.65
CA LEU A 109 12.50 1.77 7.90
C LEU A 109 11.73 0.48 8.16
N SER A 110 10.60 0.56 8.88
CA SER A 110 9.76 -0.60 9.15
C SER A 110 9.08 -1.11 7.88
N PHE A 111 8.53 -0.23 7.06
CA PHE A 111 7.92 -0.61 5.78
C PHE A 111 8.96 -1.08 4.76
N GLY A 112 10.13 -0.42 4.68
CA GLY A 112 11.21 -0.80 3.76
C GLY A 112 11.84 -2.16 4.07
N ALA A 113 11.74 -2.63 5.31
CA ALA A 113 12.24 -3.94 5.72
C ALA A 113 11.35 -5.11 5.26
N ILE A 114 10.14 -4.83 4.76
CA ILE A 114 9.16 -5.86 4.39
C ILE A 114 9.20 -6.05 2.87
N PRO A 115 9.40 -7.30 2.37
CA PRO A 115 9.31 -7.59 0.95
C PRO A 115 7.84 -7.72 0.55
N PHE A 116 7.29 -6.72 -0.12
CA PHE A 116 5.93 -6.73 -0.64
C PHE A 116 5.86 -7.37 -2.03
N ALA A 117 4.82 -8.17 -2.30
CA ALA A 117 4.57 -8.67 -3.65
C ALA A 117 4.10 -7.53 -4.58
N ALA A 118 3.24 -6.66 -4.07
CA ALA A 118 2.83 -5.47 -4.79
C ALA A 118 2.53 -4.32 -3.84
N VAL A 119 2.77 -3.09 -4.33
CA VAL A 119 2.35 -1.84 -3.69
C VAL A 119 1.36 -1.15 -4.61
N VAL A 120 0.17 -0.87 -4.10
CA VAL A 120 -0.85 -0.07 -4.79
C VAL A 120 -0.85 1.33 -4.19
N LEU A 121 -0.67 2.34 -5.03
CA LEU A 121 -0.65 3.75 -4.66
C LEU A 121 -1.93 4.41 -5.18
N ASP A 122 -2.85 4.74 -4.29
CA ASP A 122 -4.05 5.49 -4.67
C ASP A 122 -3.81 6.99 -4.52
N GLU A 123 -4.36 7.79 -5.44
CA GLU A 123 -4.08 9.23 -5.55
C GLU A 123 -2.57 9.52 -5.62
N ALA A 124 -1.87 8.81 -6.52
CA ALA A 124 -0.41 8.84 -6.63
C ALA A 124 0.16 10.23 -6.94
N GLN A 125 -0.66 11.19 -7.39
CA GLN A 125 -0.24 12.58 -7.53
C GLN A 125 0.24 13.23 -6.22
N LYS A 126 -0.07 12.63 -5.06
CA LYS A 126 0.46 13.10 -3.76
C LYS A 126 1.97 12.97 -3.64
N ILE A 127 2.59 12.08 -4.41
CA ILE A 127 4.04 11.87 -4.42
C ILE A 127 4.75 12.52 -5.62
N LYS A 128 4.16 13.57 -6.21
CA LYS A 128 4.71 14.29 -7.38
C LYS A 128 6.05 14.98 -7.12
N SER A 129 6.33 15.41 -5.89
CA SER A 129 7.56 16.12 -5.60
C SER A 129 8.72 15.15 -5.36
N PRO A 130 9.74 15.09 -6.26
CA PRO A 130 10.88 14.19 -6.08
C PRO A 130 11.66 14.43 -4.79
N LYS A 131 11.60 15.66 -4.25
CA LYS A 131 12.31 16.06 -3.01
C LYS A 131 11.49 15.84 -1.74
N ALA A 132 10.23 15.43 -1.84
CA ALA A 132 9.40 15.22 -0.66
C ALA A 132 9.80 13.94 0.09
N ARG A 133 9.89 14.02 1.42
CA ARG A 133 10.17 12.88 2.30
C ARG A 133 9.25 11.68 2.01
N MET A 134 7.98 11.96 1.74
CA MET A 134 6.97 10.96 1.38
C MET A 134 7.33 10.20 0.10
N THR A 135 7.79 10.91 -0.93
CA THR A 135 8.24 10.32 -2.20
C THR A 135 9.45 9.41 -2.00
N HIS A 136 10.42 9.85 -1.19
CA HIS A 136 11.58 9.03 -0.86
C HIS A 136 11.18 7.78 -0.10
N ALA A 137 10.27 7.88 0.86
CA ALA A 137 9.79 6.75 1.64
C ALA A 137 9.09 5.70 0.75
N VAL A 138 8.23 6.14 -0.17
CA VAL A 138 7.55 5.23 -1.11
C VAL A 138 8.54 4.58 -2.09
N LYS A 139 9.52 5.33 -2.60
CA LYS A 139 10.56 4.77 -3.48
C LYS A 139 11.51 3.80 -2.78
N ALA A 140 11.64 3.90 -1.46
CA ALA A 140 12.46 3.00 -0.65
C ALA A 140 11.74 1.70 -0.26
N LEU A 141 10.47 1.52 -0.63
CA LEU A 141 9.75 0.28 -0.38
C LEU A 141 10.35 -0.88 -1.19
N ASN A 142 10.49 -2.02 -0.53
CA ASN A 142 10.91 -3.25 -1.17
C ASN A 142 9.68 -3.96 -1.79
N ALA A 143 9.40 -3.68 -3.06
CA ALA A 143 8.23 -4.21 -3.75
C ALA A 143 8.62 -4.82 -5.11
N GLU A 144 8.03 -5.96 -5.46
CA GLU A 144 8.23 -6.58 -6.77
C GLU A 144 7.45 -5.85 -7.88
N PHE A 145 6.31 -5.28 -7.52
CA PHE A 145 5.46 -4.54 -8.45
C PHE A 145 4.84 -3.31 -7.79
N VAL A 146 4.71 -2.21 -8.54
CA VAL A 146 4.04 -0.99 -8.08
C VAL A 146 2.94 -0.59 -9.05
N LEU A 147 1.71 -0.52 -8.56
CA LEU A 147 0.55 -0.02 -9.28
C LEU A 147 0.21 1.39 -8.78
N ALA A 148 0.41 2.39 -9.60
CA ALA A 148 0.01 3.77 -9.30
C ALA A 148 -1.33 4.09 -9.96
N MET A 149 -2.26 4.64 -9.17
CA MET A 149 -3.57 5.08 -9.61
C MET A 149 -3.73 6.57 -9.34
N THR A 150 -4.35 7.28 -10.27
CA THR A 150 -4.67 8.70 -10.12
C THR A 150 -5.93 9.03 -10.91
N GLY A 151 -6.78 9.89 -10.35
CA GLY A 151 -7.96 10.43 -11.00
C GLY A 151 -7.70 11.70 -11.80
N THR A 152 -6.53 12.30 -11.65
CA THR A 152 -6.10 13.45 -12.46
C THR A 152 -4.99 13.00 -13.40
N PRO A 153 -5.15 13.15 -14.73
CA PRO A 153 -4.07 12.87 -15.68
C PRO A 153 -2.82 13.63 -15.22
N VAL A 154 -1.69 12.96 -15.20
CA VAL A 154 -0.41 13.61 -14.91
C VAL A 154 -0.11 14.54 -16.08
N GLU A 155 -0.34 15.84 -15.90
CA GLU A 155 -0.03 16.86 -16.91
C GLU A 155 1.47 17.00 -17.19
N ASN A 156 2.34 16.39 -16.38
CA ASN A 156 3.79 16.46 -16.52
C ASN A 156 4.40 15.05 -16.40
N ARG A 157 5.08 14.66 -17.47
CA ARG A 157 6.01 13.54 -17.70
C ARG A 157 5.96 12.36 -16.70
N LEU A 158 5.75 11.16 -17.24
CA LEU A 158 5.94 9.87 -16.55
C LEU A 158 7.30 9.75 -15.82
N ALA A 159 8.31 10.53 -16.25
CA ALA A 159 9.63 10.61 -15.63
C ALA A 159 9.63 11.22 -14.21
N ASP A 160 8.56 11.91 -13.81
CA ASP A 160 8.48 12.54 -12.48
C ASP A 160 8.01 11.55 -11.39
N LEU A 161 7.62 10.33 -11.77
CA LEU A 161 7.18 9.27 -10.85
C LEU A 161 8.27 8.22 -10.55
N TRP A 162 9.41 8.28 -11.27
CA TRP A 162 10.52 7.30 -11.12
C TRP A 162 11.86 7.96 -10.84
#